data_6133ea789c992008d5e3890639793055
#
_entry.id   6133ea789c992008d5e3890639793055
#
_cell.length_a   1.000
_cell.length_b   1.000
_cell.length_c   1.000
_cell.angle_alpha   90.00
_cell.angle_beta   90.00
_cell.angle_gamma   90.00
#
_symmetry.space_group_name_H-M   'P 1'
#
loop_
_entity.id
_entity.type
_entity.pdbx_description
1 polymer ?
#
loop_
_entity_poly.entity_id
_entity_poly.type
_entity_poly.pdbx_seq_one_letter_code
_entity_poly.pdbx_strand_id
1 'polypeptide(L)'
;MSDTPQIELTEEALGAAADKAIAAFDAAETLDELAAARREHLGDGGYIPQARQSLGQLPKDQRKGAGKAVNMARGRMEKRLSLIHISEPTR
;
A
#
# COMPACT_ATOMS: atom_id res chain seq x y z
N MET A 1 5.64 -10.55 26.90
CA MET A 1 5.58 -10.75 25.47
C MET A 1 4.92 -9.55 24.82
N SER A 2 5.57 -9.06 23.81
CA SER A 2 5.06 -7.87 23.13
C SER A 2 4.02 -8.26 22.10
N ASP A 3 2.88 -7.67 22.19
CA ASP A 3 1.83 -7.89 21.21
C ASP A 3 1.66 -6.74 20.27
N THR A 4 2.62 -5.84 20.29
CA THR A 4 2.58 -4.71 19.37
C THR A 4 2.70 -5.22 17.95
N PRO A 5 1.70 -4.99 17.11
CA PRO A 5 1.82 -5.42 15.72
C PRO A 5 2.93 -4.64 15.06
N GLN A 6 3.86 -5.37 14.51
CA GLN A 6 4.95 -4.76 13.77
C GLN A 6 4.73 -5.00 12.30
N ILE A 7 4.92 -3.96 11.53
CA ILE A 7 4.83 -4.08 10.10
C ILE A 7 6.14 -4.65 9.59
N GLU A 8 6.04 -5.80 8.95
CA GLU A 8 7.21 -6.41 8.36
C GLU A 8 7.57 -5.65 7.09
N LEU A 9 8.83 -5.31 6.98
CA LEU A 9 9.32 -4.54 5.84
C LEU A 9 10.12 -5.42 4.90
N THR A 10 9.67 -6.65 4.72
CA THR A 10 10.27 -7.57 3.77
C THR A 10 9.57 -7.46 2.43
N GLU A 11 10.26 -7.85 1.38
CA GLU A 11 9.66 -7.84 0.06
C GLU A 11 8.42 -8.70 0.00
N GLU A 12 8.44 -9.82 0.72
CA GLU A 12 7.31 -10.73 0.73
C GLU A 12 6.09 -10.10 1.40
N ALA A 13 6.28 -9.50 2.57
CA ALA A 13 5.18 -8.89 3.29
C ALA A 13 4.63 -7.68 2.53
N LEU A 14 5.52 -6.88 1.97
CA LEU A 14 5.10 -5.69 1.22
C LEU A 14 4.44 -6.08 -0.09
N GLY A 15 4.92 -7.15 -0.71
CA GLY A 15 4.28 -7.66 -1.90
C GLY A 15 2.87 -8.15 -1.63
N ALA A 16 2.69 -8.84 -0.49
CA ALA A 16 1.36 -9.30 -0.10
C ALA A 16 0.43 -8.11 0.15
N ALA A 17 0.94 -7.06 0.79
CA ALA A 17 0.15 -5.87 1.02
C ALA A 17 -0.25 -5.20 -0.30
N ALA A 18 0.67 -5.16 -1.24
CA ALA A 18 0.38 -4.61 -2.56
C ALA A 18 -0.67 -5.45 -3.27
N ASP A 19 -0.56 -6.78 -3.18
CA ASP A 19 -1.54 -7.65 -3.82
C ASP A 19 -2.94 -7.45 -3.23
N LYS A 20 -3.01 -7.29 -1.91
CA LYS A 20 -4.29 -7.02 -1.26
C LYS A 20 -4.89 -5.70 -1.74
N ALA A 21 -4.04 -4.67 -1.82
CA ALA A 21 -4.50 -3.37 -2.28
C ALA A 21 -4.99 -3.44 -3.72
N ILE A 22 -4.23 -4.13 -4.57
CA ILE A 22 -4.60 -4.26 -5.97
C ILE A 22 -5.92 -5.01 -6.10
N ALA A 23 -6.11 -6.06 -5.31
CA ALA A 23 -7.36 -6.80 -5.34
C ALA A 23 -8.53 -5.89 -4.93
N ALA A 24 -8.33 -5.05 -3.92
CA ALA A 24 -9.36 -4.13 -3.50
C ALA A 24 -9.66 -3.10 -4.59
N PHE A 25 -8.63 -2.61 -5.26
CA PHE A 25 -8.82 -1.67 -6.35
C PHE A 25 -9.61 -2.32 -7.49
N ASP A 26 -9.26 -3.55 -7.83
CA ASP A 26 -9.95 -4.26 -8.91
C ASP A 26 -11.40 -4.58 -8.56
N ALA A 27 -11.68 -4.77 -7.29
CA ALA A 27 -13.03 -5.08 -6.84
C ALA A 27 -13.93 -3.85 -6.77
N ALA A 28 -13.35 -2.66 -6.76
CA ALA A 28 -14.13 -1.43 -6.69
C ALA A 28 -14.95 -1.26 -7.97
N GLU A 29 -16.22 -0.92 -7.81
CA GLU A 29 -17.12 -0.73 -8.94
C GLU A 29 -17.47 0.72 -9.16
N THR A 30 -17.20 1.56 -8.19
CA THR A 30 -17.48 3.00 -8.29
C THR A 30 -16.24 3.78 -7.90
N LEU A 31 -16.23 5.06 -8.27
CA LEU A 31 -15.14 5.92 -7.88
C LEU A 31 -15.05 6.07 -6.36
N ASP A 32 -16.20 6.07 -5.69
CA ASP A 32 -16.21 6.16 -4.24
C ASP A 32 -15.57 4.93 -3.61
N GLU A 33 -15.87 3.76 -4.14
CA GLU A 33 -15.27 2.53 -3.65
C GLU A 33 -13.77 2.50 -3.90
N LEU A 34 -13.37 2.97 -5.07
CA LEU A 34 -11.95 3.02 -5.41
C LEU A 34 -11.23 4.00 -4.50
N ALA A 35 -11.83 5.16 -4.23
CA ALA A 35 -11.23 6.15 -3.34
C ALA A 35 -11.12 5.61 -1.92
N ALA A 36 -12.12 4.85 -1.47
CA ALA A 36 -12.07 4.25 -0.14
C ALA A 36 -10.94 3.22 -0.05
N ALA A 37 -10.80 2.38 -1.06
CA ALA A 37 -9.73 1.39 -1.09
C ALA A 37 -8.37 2.06 -1.11
N ARG A 38 -8.24 3.12 -1.90
CA ARG A 38 -6.99 3.86 -1.98
C ARG A 38 -6.64 4.46 -0.63
N ARG A 39 -7.62 5.04 0.05
CA ARG A 39 -7.40 5.63 1.36
C ARG A 39 -7.00 4.57 2.38
N GLU A 40 -7.64 3.41 2.29
CA GLU A 40 -7.36 2.33 3.23
C GLU A 40 -5.93 1.81 3.09
N HIS A 41 -5.43 1.72 1.86
CA HIS A 41 -4.12 1.12 1.63
C HIS A 41 -3.01 2.14 1.45
N LEU A 42 -3.31 3.30 0.89
CA LEU A 42 -2.31 4.32 0.60
C LEU A 42 -2.50 5.59 1.43
N GLY A 43 -3.61 5.71 2.14
CA GLY A 43 -3.87 6.87 2.99
C GLY A 43 -3.11 6.81 4.30
N ASP A 44 -3.30 7.85 5.11
CA ASP A 44 -2.52 8.02 6.34
C ASP A 44 -2.60 6.83 7.28
N GLY A 45 -3.74 6.17 7.34
CA GLY A 45 -3.89 5.00 8.19
C GLY A 45 -3.56 3.69 7.52
N GLY A 46 -3.09 3.73 6.28
CA GLY A 46 -2.86 2.54 5.50
C GLY A 46 -1.52 1.89 5.79
N TYR A 47 -1.29 0.78 5.11
CA TYR A 47 -0.08 -0.01 5.32
C TYR A 47 1.17 0.74 4.89
N ILE A 48 1.14 1.38 3.74
CA ILE A 48 2.33 2.02 3.18
C ILE A 48 2.83 3.17 4.06
N PRO A 49 1.98 4.11 4.52
CA PRO A 49 2.47 5.15 5.43
C PRO A 49 3.02 4.57 6.73
N GLN A 50 2.40 3.54 7.27
CA GLN A 50 2.91 2.91 8.48
C GLN A 50 4.26 2.25 8.23
N ALA A 51 4.42 1.61 7.08
CA ALA A 51 5.68 0.99 6.72
C ALA A 51 6.77 2.05 6.60
N ARG A 52 6.46 3.20 6.04
CA ARG A 52 7.43 4.29 5.91
C ARG A 52 7.85 4.83 7.27
N GLN A 53 6.92 4.91 8.20
CA GLN A 53 7.28 5.31 9.57
C GLN A 53 8.18 4.29 10.22
N SER A 54 7.90 3.02 10.00
CA SER A 54 8.72 1.96 10.57
C SER A 54 10.13 1.96 9.98
N LEU A 55 10.27 2.43 8.75
CA LEU A 55 11.59 2.52 8.13
C LEU A 55 12.55 3.36 8.96
N GLY A 56 12.05 4.43 9.56
CA GLY A 56 12.89 5.32 10.33
C GLY A 56 13.48 4.66 11.57
N GLN A 57 12.92 3.54 11.99
CA GLN A 57 13.38 2.83 13.17
C GLN A 57 14.37 1.72 12.85
N LEU A 58 14.61 1.47 11.57
CA LEU A 58 15.51 0.41 11.17
C LEU A 58 16.96 0.89 11.12
N PRO A 59 17.91 -0.03 11.32
CA PRO A 59 19.32 0.31 11.08
C PRO A 59 19.51 0.77 9.64
N LYS A 60 20.54 1.56 9.45
CA LYS A 60 20.80 2.15 8.14
C LYS A 60 20.88 1.10 7.04
N ASP A 61 21.54 -0.03 7.34
CA ASP A 61 21.72 -1.08 6.36
C ASP A 61 20.39 -1.68 5.92
N GLN A 62 19.50 -1.90 6.87
CA GLN A 62 18.21 -2.50 6.58
C GLN A 62 17.25 -1.50 5.98
N ARG A 63 17.43 -0.24 6.32
CA ARG A 63 16.54 0.81 5.84
C ARG A 63 16.60 0.93 4.31
N LYS A 64 17.78 0.77 3.76
CA LYS A 64 17.94 0.91 2.32
C LYS A 64 17.14 -0.15 1.56
N GLY A 65 17.28 -1.41 1.97
CA GLY A 65 16.55 -2.49 1.31
C GLY A 65 15.06 -2.40 1.56
N ALA A 66 14.68 -2.10 2.81
CA ALA A 66 13.27 -1.99 3.14
C ALA A 66 12.62 -0.81 2.42
N GLY A 67 13.34 0.30 2.30
CA GLY A 67 12.83 1.45 1.58
C GLY A 67 12.56 1.14 0.12
N LYS A 68 13.45 0.38 -0.50
CA LYS A 68 13.25 -0.05 -1.87
C LYS A 68 12.00 -0.91 -1.99
N ALA A 69 11.82 -1.85 -1.05
CA ALA A 69 10.66 -2.73 -1.07
C ALA A 69 9.37 -1.93 -0.90
N VAL A 70 9.36 -0.96 0.02
CA VAL A 70 8.19 -0.11 0.22
C VAL A 70 7.86 0.66 -1.05
N ASN A 71 8.88 1.25 -1.67
CA ASN A 71 8.66 2.01 -2.89
C ASN A 71 8.13 1.13 -4.02
N MET A 72 8.64 -0.08 -4.14
CA MET A 72 8.16 -0.99 -5.17
C MET A 72 6.71 -1.38 -4.94
N ALA A 73 6.35 -1.67 -3.70
CA ALA A 73 4.97 -2.02 -3.38
C ALA A 73 4.03 -0.86 -3.70
N ARG A 74 4.43 0.34 -3.29
CA ARG A 74 3.63 1.52 -3.55
C ARG A 74 3.49 1.76 -5.06
N GLY A 75 4.59 1.59 -5.78
CA GLY A 75 4.56 1.79 -7.23
C GLY A 75 3.61 0.83 -7.91
N ARG A 76 3.58 -0.42 -7.46
CA ARG A 76 2.65 -1.40 -8.03
C ARG A 76 1.20 -1.00 -7.78
N MET A 77 0.93 -0.53 -6.56
CA MET A 77 -0.42 -0.09 -6.22
C MET A 77 -0.84 1.11 -7.08
N GLU A 78 0.04 2.09 -7.19
CA GLU A 78 -0.27 3.30 -7.94
C GLU A 78 -0.40 3.02 -9.43
N LYS A 79 0.44 2.13 -9.94
CA LYS A 79 0.36 1.75 -11.34
C LYS A 79 -0.99 1.08 -11.63
N ARG A 80 -1.42 0.21 -10.74
CA ARG A 80 -2.72 -0.44 -10.95
C ARG A 80 -3.85 0.57 -10.91
N LEU A 81 -3.77 1.51 -9.98
CA LEU A 81 -4.79 2.55 -9.91
C LEU A 81 -4.89 3.33 -11.22
N SER A 82 -3.76 3.63 -11.83
CA SER A 82 -3.78 4.39 -13.06
C SER A 82 -4.32 3.58 -14.24
N LEU A 83 -4.33 2.25 -14.12
CA LEU A 83 -4.87 1.38 -15.16
C LEU A 83 -6.35 1.10 -14.99
N ILE A 84 -6.90 1.41 -13.84
CA ILE A 84 -8.31 1.16 -13.57
C ILE A 84 -9.13 2.33 -14.06
N HIS A 85 -10.06 2.05 -14.94
CA HIS A 85 -10.98 3.06 -15.46
C HIS A 85 -12.39 2.73 -15.00
N ILE A 86 -12.94 3.61 -14.23
CA ILE A 86 -14.32 3.47 -13.81
C ILE A 86 -15.11 4.57 -14.48
N SER A 87 -15.99 4.16 -15.36
CA SER A 87 -16.86 5.11 -16.07
C SER A 87 -18.10 5.34 -15.24
N GLU A 88 -18.25 6.55 -14.77
CA GLU A 88 -19.45 6.94 -14.05
C GLU A 88 -20.19 7.98 -14.86
N PRO A 89 -21.51 7.95 -14.78
CA PRO A 89 -22.27 8.97 -15.49
C PRO A 89 -21.93 10.34 -14.93
N THR A 90 -21.61 11.24 -15.82
CA THR A 90 -21.35 12.61 -15.44
C THR A 90 -22.54 13.46 -15.78
N ARG A 91 -22.68 14.50 -15.03
CA ARG A 91 -23.76 15.44 -15.31
C ARG A 91 -23.25 16.73 -15.80
#